data_50716e381f0015bdda3f892fbdcf4dcc
#
_entry.id   50716e381f0015bdda3f892fbdcf4dcc
#
_cell.length_a   1.000
_cell.length_b   1.000
_cell.length_c   1.000
_cell.angle_alpha   90.00
_cell.angle_beta   90.00
_cell.angle_gamma   90.00
#
_symmetry.space_group_name_H-M   'P 1'
#
loop_
_entity.id
_entity.type
_entity.pdbx_description
1 polymer ?
#
loop_
_entity_poly.entity_id
_entity_poly.type
_entity_poly.pdbx_seq_one_letter_code
_entity_poly.pdbx_strand_id
1 'polypeptide(L)'
;SARALTEGRVVLILNGSPRALIMPTNAFELTHAVSDDYLRVPYANMSRIIRMLAMFLSILLPGLYLAITLFHQEIIPTYLLYSISAARENVPFSSIVELLLMDISFEMIREAGIRMPNPIGSTLGIVGGLILGQAAVSAKIVSPIMIIIIAITCLLYTSDAADEAR
;
A
#
# COMPACT_ATOMS: atom_id res chain seq x y z
N SER A 1 -22.57 -0.46 -12.17
CA SER A 1 -23.84 -1.13 -11.80
C SER A 1 -24.59 -1.70 -13.01
N ALA A 2 -24.75 -0.96 -14.11
CA ALA A 2 -25.50 -1.43 -15.29
C ALA A 2 -24.91 -2.71 -15.91
N ARG A 3 -23.58 -2.79 -16.06
CA ARG A 3 -22.89 -3.99 -16.58
C ARG A 3 -23.11 -5.23 -15.70
N ALA A 4 -23.07 -5.06 -14.38
CA ALA A 4 -23.31 -6.17 -13.46
C ALA A 4 -24.72 -6.75 -13.62
N LEU A 5 -25.71 -5.90 -13.89
CA LEU A 5 -27.08 -6.33 -14.17
C LEU A 5 -27.19 -7.10 -15.51
N THR A 6 -26.46 -6.67 -16.54
CA THR A 6 -26.45 -7.39 -17.83
C THR A 6 -25.71 -8.72 -17.74
N GLU A 7 -24.80 -8.90 -16.78
CA GLU A 7 -24.12 -10.16 -16.46
C GLU A 7 -24.95 -11.07 -15.54
N GLY A 8 -26.19 -10.66 -15.19
CA GLY A 8 -27.08 -11.46 -14.34
C GLY A 8 -26.77 -11.41 -12.85
N ARG A 9 -26.05 -10.39 -12.39
CA ARG A 9 -25.70 -10.21 -10.98
C ARG A 9 -26.73 -9.38 -10.23
N VAL A 10 -26.78 -9.59 -8.92
CA VAL A 10 -27.66 -8.83 -8.03
C VAL A 10 -26.95 -7.54 -7.58
N VAL A 11 -27.60 -6.42 -7.77
CA VAL A 11 -27.10 -5.10 -7.34
C VAL A 11 -28.04 -4.57 -6.25
N LEU A 12 -27.48 -4.36 -5.05
CA LEU A 12 -28.19 -3.75 -3.92
C LEU A 12 -27.83 -2.27 -3.86
N ILE A 13 -28.85 -1.43 -3.97
CA ILE A 13 -28.73 0.03 -3.88
C ILE A 13 -29.47 0.48 -2.63
N LEU A 14 -28.75 1.16 -1.74
CA LEU A 14 -29.35 1.81 -0.56
C LEU A 14 -29.71 3.26 -0.89
N ASN A 15 -30.93 3.64 -0.55
CA ASN A 15 -31.36 5.04 -0.69
C ASN A 15 -30.51 5.94 0.23
N GLY A 16 -29.91 7.00 -0.34
CA GLY A 16 -29.02 7.92 0.39
C GLY A 16 -27.53 7.53 0.38
N SER A 17 -27.14 6.39 -0.19
CA SER A 17 -25.75 6.00 -0.39
C SER A 17 -25.34 6.10 -1.86
N PRO A 18 -24.20 6.74 -2.20
CA PRO A 18 -23.68 6.76 -3.57
C PRO A 18 -23.06 5.41 -4.00
N ARG A 19 -23.02 4.42 -3.11
CA ARG A 19 -22.39 3.11 -3.33
C ARG A 19 -23.44 2.04 -3.57
N ALA A 20 -23.16 1.13 -4.52
CA ALA A 20 -23.97 -0.04 -4.79
C ALA A 20 -23.17 -1.31 -4.45
N LEU A 21 -23.80 -2.27 -3.80
CA LEU A 21 -23.20 -3.59 -3.53
C LEU A 21 -23.57 -4.53 -4.67
N ILE A 22 -22.57 -5.18 -5.25
CA ILE A 22 -22.73 -6.14 -6.35
C ILE A 22 -22.40 -7.54 -5.81
N MET A 23 -23.26 -8.49 -6.05
CA MET A 23 -23.09 -9.88 -5.61
C MET A 23 -23.51 -10.87 -6.73
N PRO A 24 -22.82 -12.02 -6.88
CA PRO A 24 -21.58 -12.45 -6.25
C PRO A 24 -20.35 -11.76 -6.87
N THR A 25 -19.30 -11.54 -6.06
CA THR A 25 -18.00 -11.01 -6.52
C THR A 25 -16.90 -12.02 -6.24
N ASN A 26 -16.00 -12.19 -7.20
CA ASN A 26 -14.80 -13.01 -7.04
C ASN A 26 -13.60 -12.12 -6.67
N ALA A 27 -12.59 -12.68 -5.97
CA ALA A 27 -11.38 -11.95 -5.62
C ALA A 27 -10.66 -11.32 -6.83
N PHE A 28 -10.73 -11.95 -7.99
CA PHE A 28 -10.19 -11.39 -9.24
C PHE A 28 -10.96 -10.18 -9.77
N GLU A 29 -12.20 -9.99 -9.39
CA GLU A 29 -12.98 -8.82 -9.76
C GLU A 29 -12.63 -7.59 -8.94
N LEU A 30 -12.13 -7.78 -7.72
CA LEU A 30 -11.59 -6.71 -6.89
C LEU A 30 -10.35 -6.06 -7.53
N THR A 31 -9.66 -6.77 -8.42
CA THR A 31 -8.54 -6.23 -9.20
C THR A 31 -8.97 -5.51 -10.49
N HIS A 32 -10.26 -5.50 -10.81
CA HIS A 32 -10.82 -4.80 -11.97
C HIS A 32 -11.29 -3.38 -11.59
N ALA A 33 -10.59 -2.37 -12.08
CA ALA A 33 -11.07 -1.00 -11.99
C ALA A 33 -12.14 -0.73 -13.05
N VAL A 34 -13.15 0.04 -12.70
CA VAL A 34 -14.21 0.48 -13.64
C VAL A 34 -13.63 1.27 -14.83
N SER A 35 -12.48 1.93 -14.62
CA SER A 35 -11.75 2.66 -15.66
C SER A 35 -11.19 1.76 -16.76
N ASP A 36 -10.88 0.48 -16.46
CA ASP A 36 -10.30 -0.46 -17.43
C ASP A 36 -11.26 -0.78 -18.58
N ASP A 37 -12.57 -0.66 -18.35
CA ASP A 37 -13.59 -0.90 -19.37
C ASP A 37 -13.67 0.19 -20.46
N TYR A 38 -13.14 1.39 -20.16
CA TYR A 38 -13.10 2.52 -21.10
C TYR A 38 -11.77 2.61 -21.88
N LEU A 39 -10.79 1.78 -21.53
CA LEU A 39 -9.47 1.76 -22.13
C LEU A 39 -9.38 0.74 -23.27
N ARG A 40 -8.46 0.96 -24.22
CA ARG A 40 -8.18 -0.03 -25.26
C ARG A 40 -7.69 -1.33 -24.63
N VAL A 41 -8.16 -2.45 -25.14
CA VAL A 41 -7.90 -3.82 -24.63
C VAL A 41 -6.43 -4.07 -24.24
N PRO A 42 -5.40 -3.73 -25.04
CA PRO A 42 -4.01 -4.00 -24.65
C PRO A 42 -3.56 -3.20 -23.43
N TYR A 43 -4.04 -1.96 -23.30
CA TYR A 43 -3.71 -1.12 -22.15
C TYR A 43 -4.41 -1.57 -20.86
N ALA A 44 -5.67 -1.97 -20.97
CA ALA A 44 -6.43 -2.51 -19.83
C ALA A 44 -5.79 -3.79 -19.27
N ASN A 45 -5.33 -4.70 -20.15
CA ASN A 45 -4.65 -5.92 -19.73
C ASN A 45 -3.30 -5.62 -19.04
N MET A 46 -2.55 -4.65 -19.58
CA MET A 46 -1.27 -4.25 -18.96
C MET A 46 -1.49 -3.62 -17.58
N SER A 47 -2.50 -2.79 -17.43
CA SER A 47 -2.87 -2.19 -16.13
C SER A 47 -3.24 -3.25 -15.09
N ARG A 48 -3.98 -4.29 -15.49
CA ARG A 48 -4.33 -5.42 -14.60
C ARG A 48 -3.11 -6.20 -14.14
N ILE A 49 -2.17 -6.49 -15.05
CA ILE A 49 -0.93 -7.21 -14.70
C ILE A 49 -0.10 -6.38 -13.72
N ILE A 50 0.05 -5.08 -13.97
CA ILE A 50 0.78 -4.17 -13.08
C ILE A 50 0.13 -4.14 -11.70
N ARG A 51 -1.20 -4.08 -11.62
CA ARG A 51 -1.93 -4.08 -10.35
C ARG A 51 -1.75 -5.39 -9.57
N MET A 52 -1.86 -6.54 -10.25
CA MET A 52 -1.56 -7.83 -9.61
C MET A 52 -0.12 -7.89 -9.08
N LEU A 53 0.85 -7.44 -9.87
CA LEU A 53 2.25 -7.37 -9.44
C LEU A 53 2.43 -6.43 -8.25
N ALA A 54 1.78 -5.26 -8.25
CA ALA A 54 1.82 -4.31 -7.15
C ALA A 54 1.27 -4.92 -5.85
N MET A 55 0.16 -5.64 -5.92
CA MET A 55 -0.43 -6.34 -4.78
C MET A 55 0.52 -7.41 -4.22
N PHE A 56 1.13 -8.23 -5.09
CA PHE A 56 2.13 -9.21 -4.65
C PHE A 56 3.36 -8.53 -4.04
N LEU A 57 3.84 -7.47 -4.67
CA LEU A 57 5.01 -6.73 -4.19
C LEU A 57 4.74 -6.07 -2.84
N SER A 58 3.55 -5.51 -2.61
CA SER A 58 3.22 -4.86 -1.35
C SER A 58 3.28 -5.81 -0.16
N ILE A 59 2.91 -7.07 -0.35
CA ILE A 59 2.99 -8.09 0.71
C ILE A 59 4.42 -8.64 0.83
N LEU A 60 5.09 -8.87 -0.31
CA LEU A 60 6.37 -9.55 -0.36
C LEU A 60 7.56 -8.65 0.03
N LEU A 61 7.50 -7.36 -0.31
CA LEU A 61 8.62 -6.43 -0.22
C LEU A 61 9.13 -6.23 1.23
N PRO A 62 8.26 -6.00 2.25
CA PRO A 62 8.74 -5.90 3.63
C PRO A 62 9.36 -7.21 4.13
N GLY A 63 8.73 -8.35 3.81
CA GLY A 63 9.26 -9.67 4.15
C GLY A 63 10.59 -9.98 3.48
N LEU A 64 10.71 -9.65 2.19
CA LEU A 64 11.95 -9.82 1.42
C LEU A 64 13.08 -8.96 1.98
N TYR A 65 12.79 -7.71 2.33
CA TYR A 65 13.76 -6.83 2.96
C TYR A 65 14.30 -7.42 4.27
N LEU A 66 13.41 -7.89 5.15
CA LEU A 66 13.81 -8.55 6.39
C LEU A 66 14.62 -9.84 6.15
N ALA A 67 14.18 -10.66 5.18
CA ALA A 67 14.87 -11.90 4.84
C ALA A 67 16.30 -11.64 4.36
N ILE A 68 16.49 -10.67 3.49
CA ILE A 68 17.81 -10.33 2.94
C ILE A 68 18.70 -9.69 4.02
N THR A 69 18.17 -8.75 4.79
CA THR A 69 18.97 -8.00 5.78
C THR A 69 19.33 -8.83 7.02
N LEU A 70 18.50 -9.81 7.41
CA LEU A 70 18.73 -10.62 8.60
C LEU A 70 19.42 -11.97 8.29
N PHE A 71 19.06 -12.60 7.18
CA PHE A 71 19.49 -13.99 6.91
C PHE A 71 20.43 -14.11 5.72
N HIS A 72 20.38 -13.21 4.73
CA HIS A 72 21.12 -13.33 3.49
C HIS A 72 21.89 -12.05 3.13
N GLN A 73 22.68 -11.57 4.06
CA GLN A 73 23.47 -10.33 3.89
C GLN A 73 24.49 -10.43 2.75
N GLU A 74 24.90 -11.65 2.39
CA GLU A 74 25.85 -11.92 1.31
C GLU A 74 25.34 -11.52 -0.08
N ILE A 75 24.01 -11.43 -0.27
CA ILE A 75 23.41 -11.01 -1.54
C ILE A 75 23.59 -9.50 -1.76
N ILE A 76 23.74 -8.73 -0.68
CA ILE A 76 23.85 -7.30 -0.73
C ILE A 76 25.30 -6.90 -1.09
N PRO A 77 25.51 -6.06 -2.11
CA PRO A 77 26.83 -5.50 -2.38
C PRO A 77 27.43 -4.87 -1.12
N THR A 78 28.69 -5.09 -0.86
CA THR A 78 29.38 -4.69 0.39
C THR A 78 29.22 -3.21 0.72
N TYR A 79 29.23 -2.36 -0.32
CA TYR A 79 29.02 -0.93 -0.15
C TYR A 79 27.63 -0.58 0.40
N LEU A 80 26.58 -1.24 -0.12
CA LEU A 80 25.21 -1.06 0.36
C LEU A 80 25.03 -1.62 1.77
N LEU A 81 25.67 -2.74 2.07
CA LEU A 81 25.66 -3.34 3.41
C LEU A 81 26.21 -2.37 4.46
N TYR A 82 27.36 -1.72 4.17
CA TYR A 82 27.92 -0.69 5.06
C TYR A 82 26.97 0.51 5.23
N SER A 83 26.34 0.96 4.16
CA SER A 83 25.37 2.07 4.22
C SER A 83 24.14 1.72 5.06
N ILE A 84 23.62 0.49 4.91
CA ILE A 84 22.49 -0.02 5.72
C ILE A 84 22.89 -0.12 7.19
N SER A 85 24.06 -0.68 7.48
CA SER A 85 24.57 -0.82 8.83
C SER A 85 24.79 0.54 9.50
N ALA A 86 25.40 1.48 8.81
CA ALA A 86 25.58 2.84 9.31
C ALA A 86 24.27 3.58 9.57
N ALA A 87 23.27 3.40 8.70
CA ALA A 87 21.96 3.99 8.88
C ALA A 87 21.21 3.43 10.11
N ARG A 88 21.56 2.22 10.54
CA ARG A 88 20.95 1.53 11.67
C ARG A 88 21.72 1.61 12.98
N GLU A 89 22.95 2.08 12.94
CA GLU A 89 23.85 2.09 14.10
C GLU A 89 23.26 2.74 15.36
N ASN A 90 22.41 3.75 15.16
CA ASN A 90 21.81 4.52 16.24
C ASN A 90 20.36 4.12 16.56
N VAL A 91 19.82 3.10 15.93
CA VAL A 91 18.44 2.64 16.13
C VAL A 91 18.42 1.55 17.20
N PRO A 92 17.68 1.74 18.33
CA PRO A 92 17.70 0.78 19.44
C PRO A 92 16.84 -0.47 19.18
N PHE A 93 16.03 -0.47 18.12
CA PHE A 93 15.08 -1.55 17.84
C PHE A 93 15.61 -2.52 16.79
N SER A 94 15.17 -3.78 16.87
CA SER A 94 15.42 -4.76 15.81
C SER A 94 14.62 -4.40 14.55
N SER A 95 15.09 -4.81 13.37
CA SER A 95 14.41 -4.54 12.07
C SER A 95 12.96 -4.98 12.05
N ILE A 96 12.63 -6.08 12.73
CA ILE A 96 11.27 -6.60 12.81
C ILE A 96 10.38 -5.64 13.59
N VAL A 97 10.87 -5.14 14.72
CA VAL A 97 10.12 -4.19 15.57
C VAL A 97 9.96 -2.84 14.86
N GLU A 98 11.02 -2.35 14.20
CA GLU A 98 10.94 -1.14 13.36
C GLU A 98 9.83 -1.26 12.31
N LEU A 99 9.81 -2.38 11.59
CA LEU A 99 8.84 -2.63 10.54
C LEU A 99 7.42 -2.66 11.08
N LEU A 100 7.17 -3.45 12.13
CA LEU A 100 5.84 -3.56 12.73
C LEU A 100 5.34 -2.23 13.30
N LEU A 101 6.22 -1.49 13.98
CA LEU A 101 5.87 -0.20 14.57
C LEU A 101 5.45 0.80 13.49
N MET A 102 6.20 0.86 12.40
CA MET A 102 5.90 1.79 11.30
C MET A 102 4.69 1.34 10.49
N ASP A 103 4.55 0.05 10.21
CA ASP A 103 3.42 -0.49 9.47
C ASP A 103 2.10 -0.21 10.20
N ILE A 104 2.04 -0.49 11.49
CA ILE A 104 0.89 -0.16 12.34
C ILE A 104 0.63 1.35 12.37
N SER A 105 1.67 2.17 12.48
CA SER A 105 1.53 3.63 12.53
C SER A 105 0.95 4.20 11.22
N PHE A 106 1.45 3.74 10.07
CA PHE A 106 0.93 4.14 8.77
C PHE A 106 -0.50 3.65 8.55
N GLU A 107 -0.81 2.43 9.00
CA GLU A 107 -2.17 1.90 8.93
C GLU A 107 -3.15 2.73 9.76
N MET A 108 -2.76 3.16 10.96
CA MET A 108 -3.57 4.06 11.79
C MET A 108 -3.81 5.42 11.12
N ILE A 109 -2.80 6.00 10.47
CA ILE A 109 -2.97 7.26 9.72
C ILE A 109 -3.92 7.06 8.55
N ARG A 110 -3.80 5.95 7.83
CA ARG A 110 -4.68 5.60 6.72
C ARG A 110 -6.12 5.43 7.19
N GLU A 111 -6.34 4.67 8.25
CA GLU A 111 -7.68 4.47 8.83
C GLU A 111 -8.31 5.79 9.29
N ALA A 112 -7.52 6.68 9.91
CA ALA A 112 -7.97 8.02 10.27
C ALA A 112 -8.35 8.85 9.03
N GLY A 113 -7.57 8.75 7.95
CA GLY A 113 -7.84 9.43 6.69
C GLY A 113 -9.13 8.97 6.02
N ILE A 114 -9.45 7.68 6.07
CA ILE A 114 -10.68 7.12 5.48
C ILE A 114 -11.94 7.60 6.23
N ARG A 115 -11.83 7.80 7.54
CA ARG A 115 -12.95 8.27 8.38
C ARG A 115 -13.27 9.75 8.22
N MET A 116 -12.35 10.52 7.64
CA MET A 116 -12.55 11.94 7.41
C MET A 116 -13.23 12.22 6.07
N PRO A 117 -14.06 13.26 5.98
CA PRO A 117 -14.69 13.64 4.70
C PRO A 117 -13.61 14.12 3.70
N ASN A 118 -13.71 13.63 2.46
CA ASN A 118 -12.89 14.12 1.34
C ASN A 118 -13.14 15.64 1.12
N PRO A 119 -12.10 16.45 0.90
CA PRO A 119 -10.70 16.14 0.57
C PRO A 119 -9.73 16.13 1.76
N ILE A 120 -10.17 16.37 2.98
CA ILE A 120 -9.32 16.57 4.16
C ILE A 120 -8.58 15.27 4.51
N GLY A 121 -9.24 14.12 4.37
CA GLY A 121 -8.67 12.82 4.71
C GLY A 121 -7.40 12.46 3.92
N SER A 122 -7.39 12.71 2.60
CA SER A 122 -6.21 12.43 1.77
C SER A 122 -5.04 13.35 2.10
N THR A 123 -5.31 14.63 2.35
CA THR A 123 -4.29 15.60 2.74
C THR A 123 -3.68 15.23 4.10
N LEU A 124 -4.51 14.83 5.06
CA LEU A 124 -4.05 14.41 6.38
C LEU A 124 -3.17 13.16 6.30
N GLY A 125 -3.53 12.20 5.44
CA GLY A 125 -2.73 11.00 5.20
C GLY A 125 -1.33 11.31 4.66
N ILE A 126 -1.24 12.20 3.65
CA ILE A 126 0.04 12.59 3.04
C ILE A 126 0.89 13.38 4.04
N VAL A 127 0.34 14.43 4.65
CA VAL A 127 1.07 15.28 5.59
C VAL A 127 1.43 14.52 6.86
N GLY A 128 0.50 13.75 7.41
CA GLY A 128 0.72 12.91 8.60
C GLY A 128 1.81 11.87 8.36
N GLY A 129 1.77 11.18 7.23
CA GLY A 129 2.78 10.20 6.83
C GLY A 129 4.18 10.82 6.68
N LEU A 130 4.27 11.99 6.04
CA LEU A 130 5.53 12.71 5.88
C LEU A 130 6.11 13.16 7.23
N ILE A 131 5.28 13.79 8.07
CA ILE A 131 5.70 14.27 9.39
C ILE A 131 6.13 13.11 10.30
N LEU A 132 5.32 12.04 10.34
CA LEU A 132 5.62 10.86 11.14
C LEU A 132 6.93 10.20 10.68
N GLY A 133 7.09 9.97 9.38
CA GLY A 133 8.30 9.38 8.82
C GLY A 133 9.54 10.19 9.15
N GLN A 134 9.47 11.51 8.97
CA GLN A 134 10.59 12.39 9.25
C GLN A 134 10.90 12.48 10.75
N ALA A 135 9.88 12.53 11.60
CA ALA A 135 10.06 12.54 13.04
C ALA A 135 10.67 11.22 13.56
N ALA A 136 10.21 10.08 13.07
CA ALA A 136 10.70 8.76 13.44
C ALA A 136 12.19 8.57 13.09
N VAL A 137 12.62 9.03 11.91
CA VAL A 137 14.03 9.02 11.50
C VAL A 137 14.85 9.99 12.33
N SER A 138 14.37 11.22 12.55
CA SER A 138 15.07 12.24 13.33
C SER A 138 15.24 11.83 14.80
N ALA A 139 14.26 11.13 15.35
CA ALA A 139 14.32 10.57 16.71
C ALA A 139 15.17 9.28 16.79
N LYS A 140 15.70 8.80 15.65
CA LYS A 140 16.46 7.52 15.57
C LYS A 140 15.68 6.31 16.08
N ILE A 141 14.37 6.33 15.97
CA ILE A 141 13.49 5.21 16.31
C ILE A 141 13.48 4.20 15.17
N VAL A 142 13.56 4.71 13.94
CA VAL A 142 13.49 3.90 12.70
C VAL A 142 14.59 4.33 11.74
N SER A 143 15.12 3.38 11.00
CA SER A 143 16.12 3.66 9.96
C SER A 143 15.47 4.31 8.73
N PRO A 144 16.19 5.22 8.02
CA PRO A 144 15.69 5.85 6.80
C PRO A 144 15.31 4.84 5.72
N ILE A 145 16.04 3.74 5.62
CA ILE A 145 15.79 2.69 4.63
C ILE A 145 14.46 1.98 4.91
N MET A 146 14.14 1.73 6.17
CA MET A 146 12.88 1.13 6.57
C MET A 146 11.68 2.00 6.16
N ILE A 147 11.80 3.32 6.33
CA ILE A 147 10.75 4.26 5.88
C ILE A 147 10.52 4.18 4.38
N ILE A 148 11.61 4.07 3.58
CA ILE A 148 11.48 3.94 2.12
C ILE A 148 10.76 2.66 1.75
N ILE A 149 11.09 1.52 2.37
CA ILE A 149 10.46 0.23 2.12
C ILE A 149 8.96 0.29 2.43
N ILE A 150 8.61 0.82 3.60
CA ILE A 150 7.20 0.93 4.02
C ILE A 150 6.44 1.93 3.15
N ALA A 151 7.06 3.06 2.78
CA ALA A 151 6.43 4.03 1.90
C ALA A 151 6.11 3.43 0.52
N ILE A 152 7.03 2.66 -0.06
CA ILE A 152 6.78 1.96 -1.33
C ILE A 152 5.65 0.93 -1.15
N THR A 153 5.68 0.15 -0.09
CA THR A 153 4.64 -0.84 0.21
C THR A 153 3.27 -0.19 0.36
N CYS A 154 3.20 0.90 1.11
CA CYS A 154 1.98 1.66 1.33
C CYS A 154 1.45 2.29 0.03
N LEU A 155 2.34 2.85 -0.81
CA LEU A 155 1.96 3.43 -2.10
C LEU A 155 1.42 2.37 -3.07
N LEU A 156 2.04 1.19 -3.13
CA LEU A 156 1.58 0.08 -3.95
C LEU A 156 0.18 -0.39 -3.51
N TYR A 157 -0.04 -0.50 -2.22
CA TYR A 157 -1.32 -0.91 -1.66
C TYR A 157 -2.42 0.16 -1.84
N THR A 158 -2.11 1.45 -1.66
CA THR A 158 -3.09 2.54 -1.80
C THR A 158 -3.48 2.81 -3.25
N SER A 159 -2.62 2.54 -4.22
CA SER A 159 -2.98 2.65 -5.64
C SER A 159 -4.09 1.67 -6.02
N ASP A 160 -4.10 0.47 -5.44
CA ASP A 160 -5.16 -0.53 -5.63
C ASP A 160 -6.47 -0.11 -4.96
N ALA A 161 -6.41 0.39 -3.72
CA ALA A 161 -7.59 0.83 -2.98
C ALA A 161 -8.26 2.08 -3.57
N ALA A 162 -7.49 2.99 -4.18
CA ALA A 162 -8.03 4.20 -4.81
C ALA A 162 -8.83 3.90 -6.08
N ASP A 163 -8.49 2.85 -6.81
CA ASP A 163 -9.22 2.40 -8.00
C ASP A 163 -10.52 1.64 -7.63
N GLU A 164 -10.55 1.00 -6.47
CA GLU A 164 -11.72 0.27 -5.97
C GLU A 164 -12.82 1.21 -5.42
N ALA A 165 -12.45 2.42 -4.99
CA ALA A 165 -13.34 3.40 -4.38
C ALA A 165 -14.04 4.35 -5.40
N ARG A 166 -13.76 4.23 -6.70
CA ARG A 166 -14.37 4.99 -7.79
C ARG A 166 -15.36 4.14 -8.58
#